data_41ceedf68676e3727fe532afef6d5c6f
#
_entry.id   41ceedf68676e3727fe532afef6d5c6f
#
_cell.length_a   1.000
_cell.length_b   1.000
_cell.length_c   1.000
_cell.angle_alpha   90.00
_cell.angle_beta   90.00
_cell.angle_gamma   90.00
#
_symmetry.space_group_name_H-M   'P 1'
#
loop_
_entity.id
_entity.type
_entity.pdbx_description
1 polymer ?
#
loop_
_entity_poly.entity_id
_entity_poly.type
_entity_poly.pdbx_seq_one_letter_code
_entity_poly.pdbx_strand_id
1 'polypeptide(L)'
;MENASKNKAFKIVLNIIFYGLIVFLLIFSIITITSRDREDIPNLFGYGFLAVESDSMEGTQKDSFKQNSLIFVKLLNDESRQNLKQGDVITFFDQRINALNTHRIINDPNEDGGLIFTRGDKYDGDPGKIDPAINRDGALAVYKGKISGLGSLLAFVQTRLGFGLLVILPMFLLLAWQVYVLFKDIYQVKKEKLVQEYQSNQEAEKERMRQELLEELRKEQEANNKK
;
A
#
# COMPACT_ATOMS: atom_id res chain seq x y z
N MET A 1 -6.34 -35.74 -0.70
CA MET A 1 -5.84 -34.88 0.40
C MET A 1 -4.97 -33.73 -0.08
N GLU A 2 -4.10 -33.90 -1.08
CA GLU A 2 -3.17 -32.87 -1.59
C GLU A 2 -3.86 -31.63 -2.20
N ASN A 3 -4.95 -31.81 -2.96
CA ASN A 3 -5.70 -30.70 -3.57
C ASN A 3 -6.44 -29.81 -2.54
N ALA A 4 -6.89 -30.37 -1.43
CA ALA A 4 -7.54 -29.61 -0.36
C ALA A 4 -6.53 -28.70 0.38
N SER A 5 -5.30 -29.17 0.59
CA SER A 5 -4.21 -28.42 1.19
C SER A 5 -3.76 -27.24 0.29
N LYS A 6 -3.60 -27.48 -1.01
CA LYS A 6 -3.25 -26.45 -2.00
C LYS A 6 -4.30 -25.33 -2.07
N ASN A 7 -5.58 -25.71 -2.04
CA ASN A 7 -6.69 -24.74 -2.05
C ASN A 7 -6.72 -23.90 -0.76
N LYS A 8 -6.40 -24.49 0.40
CA LYS A 8 -6.33 -23.76 1.68
C LYS A 8 -5.16 -22.77 1.69
N ALA A 9 -3.97 -23.19 1.24
CA ALA A 9 -2.81 -22.33 1.13
C ALA A 9 -3.06 -21.16 0.16
N PHE A 10 -3.68 -21.42 -0.98
CA PHE A 10 -4.04 -20.38 -1.97
C PHE A 10 -5.02 -19.35 -1.38
N LYS A 11 -6.06 -19.78 -0.65
CA LYS A 11 -6.99 -18.86 0.04
C LYS A 11 -6.27 -17.99 1.07
N ILE A 12 -5.32 -18.55 1.85
CA ILE A 12 -4.54 -17.78 2.83
C ILE A 12 -3.70 -16.71 2.14
N VAL A 13 -3.00 -17.05 1.06
CA VAL A 13 -2.18 -16.10 0.29
C VAL A 13 -3.04 -14.97 -0.28
N LEU A 14 -4.20 -15.28 -0.85
CA LEU A 14 -5.14 -14.29 -1.38
C LEU A 14 -5.66 -13.35 -0.29
N ASN A 15 -5.98 -13.88 0.90
CA ASN A 15 -6.40 -13.05 2.02
C ASN A 15 -5.27 -12.13 2.51
N ILE A 16 -4.03 -12.62 2.57
CA ILE A 16 -2.86 -11.79 2.93
C ILE A 16 -2.68 -10.65 1.93
N ILE A 17 -2.78 -10.94 0.62
CA ILE A 17 -2.69 -9.91 -0.43
C ILE A 17 -3.84 -8.90 -0.30
N PHE A 18 -5.05 -9.35 -0.05
CA PHE A 18 -6.23 -8.48 0.10
C PHE A 18 -6.09 -7.52 1.29
N TYR A 19 -5.76 -8.06 2.49
CA TYR A 19 -5.55 -7.22 3.66
C TYR A 19 -4.32 -6.32 3.53
N GLY A 20 -3.25 -6.82 2.91
CA GLY A 20 -2.07 -6.02 2.58
C GLY A 20 -2.40 -4.83 1.67
N LEU A 21 -3.26 -5.04 0.66
CA LEU A 21 -3.74 -3.98 -0.21
C LEU A 21 -4.60 -2.95 0.55
N ILE A 22 -5.47 -3.39 1.45
CA ILE A 22 -6.26 -2.47 2.30
C ILE A 22 -5.33 -1.59 3.13
N VAL A 23 -4.33 -2.17 3.79
CA VAL A 23 -3.35 -1.41 4.58
C VAL A 23 -2.57 -0.44 3.70
N PHE A 24 -2.13 -0.88 2.51
CA PHE A 24 -1.46 -0.02 1.54
C PHE A 24 -2.34 1.18 1.13
N LEU A 25 -3.62 0.95 0.83
CA LEU A 25 -4.56 2.02 0.47
C LEU A 25 -4.83 3.00 1.61
N LEU A 26 -4.88 2.51 2.85
CA LEU A 26 -5.01 3.37 4.02
C LEU A 26 -3.78 4.27 4.18
N ILE A 27 -2.57 3.70 4.07
CA ILE A 27 -1.32 4.47 4.12
C ILE A 27 -1.27 5.48 2.98
N PHE A 28 -1.59 5.06 1.76
CA PHE A 28 -1.63 5.95 0.59
C PHE A 28 -2.64 7.09 0.75
N SER A 29 -3.82 6.81 1.31
CA SER A 29 -4.84 7.82 1.61
C SER A 29 -4.34 8.85 2.63
N ILE A 30 -3.66 8.40 3.69
CA ILE A 30 -3.07 9.28 4.70
C ILE A 30 -2.03 10.19 4.05
N ILE A 31 -1.11 9.64 3.25
CA ILE A 31 -0.09 10.41 2.53
C ILE A 31 -0.72 11.46 1.62
N THR A 32 -1.76 11.08 0.85
CA THR A 32 -2.46 11.98 -0.07
C THR A 32 -3.19 13.11 0.67
N ILE A 33 -3.79 12.83 1.83
CA ILE A 33 -4.47 13.84 2.64
C ILE A 33 -3.47 14.83 3.25
N THR A 34 -2.28 14.34 3.63
CA THR A 34 -1.23 15.16 4.23
C THR A 34 -0.53 16.07 3.21
N SER A 35 -0.61 15.74 1.91
CA SER A 35 0.02 16.49 0.82
C SER A 35 -1.04 17.15 -0.05
N ARG A 36 -1.63 18.25 0.45
CA ARG A 36 -2.71 18.96 -0.26
C ARG A 36 -2.21 20.00 -1.24
N ASP A 37 -1.10 20.63 -0.93
CA ASP A 37 -0.54 21.72 -1.73
C ASP A 37 0.61 21.22 -2.61
N ARG A 38 0.89 21.92 -3.71
CA ARG A 38 2.00 21.58 -4.63
C ARG A 38 3.37 21.76 -3.99
N GLU A 39 3.43 22.54 -2.92
CA GLU A 39 4.62 22.78 -2.12
C GLU A 39 4.87 21.68 -1.10
N ASP A 40 3.85 20.86 -0.81
CA ASP A 40 3.96 19.80 0.17
C ASP A 40 4.66 18.55 -0.40
N ILE A 41 5.56 18.00 0.40
CA ILE A 41 6.20 16.72 0.10
C ILE A 41 5.35 15.59 0.66
N PRO A 42 4.86 14.64 -0.17
CA PRO A 42 4.19 13.44 0.31
C PRO A 42 5.09 12.70 1.30
N ASN A 43 4.64 12.56 2.54
CA ASN A 43 5.47 12.00 3.58
C ASN A 43 4.71 11.11 4.57
N LEU A 44 5.44 10.21 5.21
CA LEU A 44 4.98 9.38 6.32
C LEU A 44 6.00 9.52 7.46
N PHE A 45 5.55 10.02 8.61
CA PHE A 45 6.40 10.25 9.79
C PHE A 45 7.64 11.13 9.52
N GLY A 46 7.48 12.14 8.64
CA GLY A 46 8.56 13.06 8.29
C GLY A 46 9.56 12.51 7.25
N TYR A 47 9.31 11.33 6.68
CA TYR A 47 10.06 10.81 5.56
C TYR A 47 9.19 10.83 4.31
N GLY A 48 9.66 11.54 3.28
CA GLY A 48 8.99 11.66 1.99
C GLY A 48 9.71 10.89 0.90
N PHE A 49 9.03 10.75 -0.25
CA PHE A 49 9.59 10.15 -1.45
C PHE A 49 9.14 10.94 -2.67
N LEU A 50 10.07 11.15 -3.60
CA LEU A 50 9.84 11.94 -4.81
C LEU A 50 10.33 11.19 -6.04
N ALA A 51 9.57 11.31 -7.13
CA ALA A 51 10.02 10.86 -8.45
C ALA A 51 10.92 11.92 -9.07
N VAL A 52 12.07 11.52 -9.58
CA VAL A 52 13.02 12.41 -10.27
C VAL A 52 12.61 12.52 -11.73
N GLU A 53 12.14 13.70 -12.13
CA GLU A 53 11.63 13.97 -13.49
C GLU A 53 12.69 14.51 -14.45
N SER A 54 13.81 15.04 -13.94
CA SER A 54 14.90 15.63 -14.73
C SER A 54 16.24 14.95 -14.46
N ASP A 55 17.22 15.24 -15.31
CA ASP A 55 18.59 14.76 -15.19
C ASP A 55 19.52 15.77 -14.50
N SER A 56 18.99 16.85 -13.92
CA SER A 56 19.76 17.95 -13.33
C SER A 56 20.72 17.51 -12.22
N MET A 57 20.40 16.43 -11.51
CA MET A 57 21.23 15.85 -10.45
C MET A 57 22.08 14.66 -10.92
N GLU A 58 22.20 14.44 -12.24
CA GLU A 58 23.10 13.43 -12.79
C GLU A 58 24.55 13.95 -12.71
N GLY A 59 25.37 13.32 -11.91
CA GLY A 59 26.75 13.73 -11.66
C GLY A 59 27.60 12.58 -11.14
N THR A 60 28.83 12.90 -10.76
CA THR A 60 29.84 11.94 -10.28
C THR A 60 29.86 11.77 -8.76
N GLN A 61 29.08 12.56 -8.04
CA GLN A 61 29.05 12.50 -6.58
C GLN A 61 28.27 11.26 -6.12
N LYS A 62 28.59 10.74 -4.94
CA LYS A 62 28.00 9.51 -4.39
C LYS A 62 26.46 9.60 -4.25
N ASP A 63 25.98 10.77 -3.95
CA ASP A 63 24.56 11.09 -3.73
C ASP A 63 23.90 11.78 -4.94
N SER A 64 24.60 11.92 -6.08
CA SER A 64 23.99 12.27 -7.36
C SER A 64 23.03 11.19 -7.83
N PHE A 65 21.97 11.57 -8.54
CA PHE A 65 20.95 10.63 -9.05
C PHE A 65 20.47 11.01 -10.44
N LYS A 66 20.02 9.98 -11.17
CA LYS A 66 19.56 10.10 -12.56
C LYS A 66 18.06 10.33 -12.62
N GLN A 67 17.59 10.83 -13.75
CA GLN A 67 16.17 10.82 -14.11
C GLN A 67 15.56 9.42 -13.90
N ASN A 68 14.29 9.35 -13.58
CA ASN A 68 13.56 8.12 -13.25
C ASN A 68 14.02 7.41 -11.96
N SER A 69 14.81 8.06 -11.12
CA SER A 69 15.08 7.59 -9.77
C SER A 69 13.92 7.93 -8.83
N LEU A 70 13.70 7.09 -7.83
CA LEU A 70 12.92 7.41 -6.65
C LEU A 70 13.89 7.88 -5.57
N ILE A 71 13.71 9.08 -5.03
CA ILE A 71 14.52 9.61 -3.94
C ILE A 71 13.72 9.62 -2.63
N PHE A 72 14.43 9.35 -1.54
CA PHE A 72 13.91 9.46 -0.19
C PHE A 72 14.46 10.73 0.42
N VAL A 73 13.58 11.49 1.08
CA VAL A 73 13.92 12.75 1.71
C VAL A 73 13.39 12.76 3.15
N LYS A 74 14.06 13.49 4.03
CA LYS A 74 13.58 13.75 5.39
C LYS A 74 13.18 15.21 5.49
N LEU A 75 11.94 15.46 5.90
CA LEU A 75 11.43 16.80 6.11
C LEU A 75 12.26 17.51 7.18
N LEU A 76 12.50 18.81 6.94
CA LEU A 76 13.26 19.66 7.83
C LEU A 76 12.32 20.38 8.80
N ASN A 77 12.71 20.40 10.07
CA ASN A 77 12.16 21.29 11.09
C ASN A 77 13.11 22.48 11.29
N ASP A 78 12.72 23.46 12.09
CA ASP A 78 13.47 24.70 12.28
C ASP A 78 14.90 24.44 12.80
N GLU A 79 15.08 23.48 13.69
CA GLU A 79 16.38 23.10 14.21
C GLU A 79 17.26 22.47 13.11
N SER A 80 16.72 21.56 12.31
CA SER A 80 17.47 20.90 11.24
C SER A 80 17.81 21.83 10.08
N ARG A 81 16.98 22.85 9.81
CA ARG A 81 17.28 23.92 8.84
C ARG A 81 18.51 24.74 9.23
N GLN A 82 18.73 24.97 10.54
CA GLN A 82 19.92 25.68 11.03
C GLN A 82 21.22 24.90 10.81
N ASN A 83 21.12 23.58 10.71
CA ASN A 83 22.26 22.68 10.54
C ASN A 83 22.61 22.39 9.07
N LEU A 84 21.91 23.01 8.11
CA LEU A 84 22.20 22.87 6.68
C LEU A 84 23.57 23.48 6.36
N LYS A 85 24.33 22.80 5.50
CA LYS A 85 25.67 23.16 5.12
C LYS A 85 25.93 22.94 3.63
N GLN A 86 26.99 23.52 3.13
CA GLN A 86 27.45 23.27 1.77
C GLN A 86 27.62 21.76 1.50
N GLY A 87 27.15 21.32 0.34
CA GLY A 87 27.16 19.93 -0.08
C GLY A 87 25.88 19.15 0.24
N ASP A 88 25.01 19.62 1.16
CA ASP A 88 23.74 18.98 1.39
C ASP A 88 22.85 19.07 0.14
N VAL A 89 22.12 17.99 -0.16
CA VAL A 89 21.12 17.96 -1.23
C VAL A 89 19.76 18.19 -0.62
N ILE A 90 19.11 19.29 -1.00
CA ILE A 90 17.83 19.72 -0.43
C ILE A 90 16.73 19.77 -1.47
N THR A 91 15.49 19.58 -1.01
CA THR A 91 14.29 19.82 -1.79
C THR A 91 13.63 21.11 -1.37
N PHE A 92 13.24 21.92 -2.33
CA PHE A 92 12.58 23.21 -2.17
C PHE A 92 11.53 23.40 -3.27
N PHE A 93 10.62 24.35 -3.10
CA PHE A 93 9.66 24.72 -4.13
C PHE A 93 10.28 25.78 -5.06
N ASP A 94 10.44 25.44 -6.33
CA ASP A 94 10.96 26.36 -7.34
C ASP A 94 9.81 27.01 -8.10
N GLN A 95 9.58 28.28 -7.82
CA GLN A 95 8.49 29.07 -8.43
C GLN A 95 8.62 29.19 -9.97
N ARG A 96 9.85 29.09 -10.51
CA ARG A 96 10.09 29.19 -11.96
C ARG A 96 9.47 28.04 -12.75
N ILE A 97 9.52 26.84 -12.16
CA ILE A 97 8.97 25.61 -12.75
C ILE A 97 7.65 25.21 -12.09
N ASN A 98 7.23 25.94 -11.05
CA ASN A 98 6.03 25.68 -10.26
C ASN A 98 5.95 24.23 -9.75
N ALA A 99 7.07 23.72 -9.25
CA ALA A 99 7.24 22.34 -8.79
C ALA A 99 8.35 22.22 -7.72
N LEU A 100 8.35 21.10 -7.03
CA LEU A 100 9.46 20.72 -6.14
C LEU A 100 10.73 20.47 -6.97
N ASN A 101 11.82 21.09 -6.54
CA ASN A 101 13.14 20.91 -7.12
C ASN A 101 14.10 20.37 -6.06
N THR A 102 15.04 19.53 -6.46
CA THR A 102 16.02 18.93 -5.53
C THR A 102 17.41 19.12 -6.09
N HIS A 103 18.18 19.99 -5.43
CA HIS A 103 19.52 20.37 -5.86
C HIS A 103 20.49 20.44 -4.67
N ARG A 104 21.79 20.57 -4.98
CA ARG A 104 22.86 20.64 -3.98
C ARG A 104 23.13 22.07 -3.55
N ILE A 105 23.30 22.27 -2.24
CA ILE A 105 23.77 23.55 -1.67
C ILE A 105 25.24 23.79 -2.08
N ILE A 106 25.51 24.94 -2.69
CA ILE A 106 26.83 25.29 -3.21
C ILE A 106 27.57 26.32 -2.36
N ASN A 107 26.91 26.96 -1.38
CA ASN A 107 27.49 27.97 -0.47
C ASN A 107 27.41 27.47 1.00
N ASP A 108 28.04 28.18 1.92
CA ASP A 108 27.78 28.00 3.35
C ASP A 108 26.68 28.96 3.80
N PRO A 109 25.47 28.45 4.16
CA PRO A 109 24.39 29.33 4.58
C PRO A 109 24.66 30.11 5.88
N ASN A 110 25.67 29.71 6.66
CA ASN A 110 26.05 30.43 7.89
C ASN A 110 26.85 31.67 7.60
N GLU A 111 27.64 31.64 6.53
CA GLU A 111 28.44 32.81 6.10
C GLU A 111 27.62 33.80 5.27
N ASP A 112 26.62 33.31 4.53
CA ASP A 112 25.80 34.11 3.60
C ASP A 112 24.47 34.61 4.23
N GLY A 113 24.46 34.85 5.52
CA GLY A 113 23.30 35.46 6.21
C GLY A 113 22.03 34.58 6.20
N GLY A 114 22.20 33.27 6.04
CA GLY A 114 21.08 32.31 5.98
C GLY A 114 20.54 32.06 4.57
N LEU A 115 21.07 32.72 3.55
CA LEU A 115 20.71 32.47 2.16
C LEU A 115 21.36 31.18 1.66
N ILE A 116 20.53 30.40 0.94
CA ILE A 116 20.95 29.13 0.34
C ILE A 116 20.93 29.29 -1.18
N PHE A 117 22.07 29.00 -1.80
CA PHE A 117 22.19 28.88 -3.25
C PHE A 117 22.34 27.40 -3.60
N THR A 118 21.58 26.95 -4.59
CA THR A 118 21.63 25.56 -5.04
C THR A 118 21.97 25.46 -6.52
N ARG A 119 22.40 24.26 -6.90
CA ARG A 119 22.69 23.94 -8.30
C ARG A 119 22.57 22.42 -8.49
N GLY A 120 22.08 21.99 -9.65
CA GLY A 120 22.10 20.61 -10.05
C GLY A 120 23.50 20.09 -10.32
N ASP A 121 23.80 18.87 -9.89
CA ASP A 121 25.12 18.23 -10.02
C ASP A 121 25.62 18.15 -11.47
N LYS A 122 24.71 18.02 -12.43
CA LYS A 122 24.99 18.02 -13.87
C LYS A 122 25.68 19.31 -14.34
N TYR A 123 25.41 20.40 -13.66
CA TYR A 123 25.90 21.75 -14.01
C TYR A 123 27.02 22.22 -13.09
N ASP A 124 27.73 21.29 -12.45
CA ASP A 124 28.81 21.64 -11.54
C ASP A 124 29.87 22.49 -12.24
N GLY A 125 30.28 23.60 -11.57
CA GLY A 125 31.19 24.58 -12.13
C GLY A 125 30.54 25.64 -13.03
N ASP A 126 29.25 25.53 -13.42
CA ASP A 126 28.58 26.53 -14.26
C ASP A 126 27.88 27.62 -13.42
N PRO A 127 28.36 28.86 -13.36
CA PRO A 127 27.74 29.94 -12.60
C PRO A 127 26.38 30.37 -13.18
N GLY A 128 26.12 30.12 -14.48
CA GLY A 128 24.85 30.44 -15.15
C GLY A 128 23.72 29.50 -14.80
N LYS A 129 23.99 28.45 -14.03
CA LYS A 129 23.02 27.42 -13.62
C LYS A 129 22.73 27.39 -12.11
N ILE A 130 23.11 28.45 -11.41
CA ILE A 130 22.78 28.64 -10.00
C ILE A 130 21.31 28.99 -9.90
N ASP A 131 20.59 28.32 -8.99
CA ASP A 131 19.19 28.62 -8.70
C ASP A 131 19.07 29.96 -7.96
N PRO A 132 17.91 30.63 -8.02
CA PRO A 132 17.67 31.81 -7.18
C PRO A 132 17.87 31.47 -5.71
N ALA A 133 18.42 32.41 -4.96
CA ALA A 133 18.60 32.27 -3.52
C ALA A 133 17.29 32.00 -2.83
N ILE A 134 17.29 31.05 -1.91
CA ILE A 134 16.19 30.75 -1.02
C ILE A 134 16.59 31.00 0.43
N ASN A 135 15.65 31.39 1.26
CA ASN A 135 15.85 31.43 2.71
C ASN A 135 15.86 30.02 3.29
N ARG A 136 16.41 29.85 4.48
CA ARG A 136 16.41 28.55 5.18
C ARG A 136 15.01 27.93 5.30
N ASP A 137 13.97 28.76 5.51
CA ASP A 137 12.59 28.29 5.61
C ASP A 137 12.05 27.70 4.29
N GLY A 138 12.62 28.10 3.16
CA GLY A 138 12.34 27.53 1.84
C GLY A 138 12.91 26.13 1.62
N ALA A 139 13.86 25.68 2.45
CA ALA A 139 14.34 24.32 2.42
C ALA A 139 13.33 23.38 3.11
N LEU A 140 12.66 22.55 2.32
CA LEU A 140 11.57 21.68 2.79
C LEU A 140 12.08 20.33 3.34
N ALA A 141 13.05 19.73 2.66
CA ALA A 141 13.57 18.42 3.04
C ALA A 141 15.04 18.24 2.62
N VAL A 142 15.74 17.29 3.25
CA VAL A 142 17.08 16.88 2.91
C VAL A 142 17.08 15.45 2.36
N TYR A 143 17.85 15.22 1.31
CA TYR A 143 18.04 13.91 0.67
C TYR A 143 18.62 12.87 1.64
N LYS A 144 18.14 11.64 1.54
CA LYS A 144 18.61 10.51 2.37
C LYS A 144 19.02 9.28 1.56
N GLY A 145 18.48 9.10 0.37
CA GLY A 145 18.80 7.95 -0.44
C GLY A 145 18.02 7.89 -1.75
N LYS A 146 18.36 6.94 -2.61
CA LYS A 146 17.72 6.74 -3.92
C LYS A 146 17.55 5.28 -4.24
N ILE A 147 16.54 4.98 -5.07
CA ILE A 147 16.41 3.72 -5.81
C ILE A 147 16.26 4.08 -7.28
N SER A 148 17.23 3.66 -8.09
CA SER A 148 17.22 3.95 -9.53
C SER A 148 16.13 3.15 -10.24
N GLY A 149 15.43 3.78 -11.19
CA GLY A 149 14.41 3.15 -12.03
C GLY A 149 12.99 3.06 -11.44
N LEU A 150 12.81 3.30 -10.14
CA LEU A 150 11.46 3.26 -9.54
C LEU A 150 10.70 4.60 -9.62
N GLY A 151 11.37 5.68 -9.98
CA GLY A 151 10.72 6.99 -10.11
C GLY A 151 9.64 7.02 -11.19
N SER A 152 9.89 6.41 -12.34
CA SER A 152 8.90 6.32 -13.43
C SER A 152 7.66 5.51 -13.02
N LEU A 153 7.82 4.45 -12.23
CA LEU A 153 6.69 3.69 -11.69
C LEU A 153 5.85 4.56 -10.74
N LEU A 154 6.50 5.29 -9.83
CA LEU A 154 5.81 6.20 -8.92
C LEU A 154 5.09 7.31 -9.71
N ALA A 155 5.77 7.95 -10.67
CA ALA A 155 5.17 8.97 -11.52
C ALA A 155 3.95 8.41 -12.29
N PHE A 156 4.04 7.19 -12.82
CA PHE A 156 2.91 6.53 -13.48
C PHE A 156 1.75 6.29 -12.52
N VAL A 157 1.99 5.76 -11.33
CA VAL A 157 0.93 5.53 -10.31
C VAL A 157 0.23 6.83 -9.92
N GLN A 158 0.93 7.96 -9.92
CA GLN A 158 0.36 9.28 -9.63
C GLN A 158 -0.53 9.81 -10.78
N THR A 159 -0.46 9.24 -11.98
CA THR A 159 -1.40 9.56 -13.06
C THR A 159 -2.78 8.94 -12.82
N ARG A 160 -3.84 9.55 -13.37
CA ARG A 160 -5.22 9.00 -13.28
C ARG A 160 -5.30 7.58 -13.85
N LEU A 161 -4.65 7.30 -14.98
CA LEU A 161 -4.63 5.98 -15.61
C LEU A 161 -3.80 4.98 -14.79
N GLY A 162 -2.61 5.36 -14.36
CA GLY A 162 -1.74 4.50 -13.56
C GLY A 162 -2.39 4.10 -12.23
N PHE A 163 -2.98 5.06 -11.52
CA PHE A 163 -3.75 4.78 -10.31
C PHE A 163 -4.93 3.84 -10.57
N GLY A 164 -5.70 4.09 -11.65
CA GLY A 164 -6.81 3.24 -12.05
C GLY A 164 -6.40 1.79 -12.35
N LEU A 165 -5.32 1.62 -13.11
CA LEU A 165 -4.86 0.29 -13.54
C LEU A 165 -4.10 -0.47 -12.45
N LEU A 166 -3.24 0.21 -11.69
CA LEU A 166 -2.36 -0.46 -10.72
C LEU A 166 -2.96 -0.56 -9.32
N VAL A 167 -3.93 0.29 -8.98
CA VAL A 167 -4.55 0.31 -7.66
C VAL A 167 -6.02 -0.10 -7.72
N ILE A 168 -6.86 0.63 -8.47
CA ILE A 168 -8.31 0.41 -8.46
C ILE A 168 -8.68 -0.92 -9.10
N LEU A 169 -8.13 -1.26 -10.27
CA LEU A 169 -8.49 -2.48 -11.00
C LEU A 169 -8.15 -3.76 -10.21
N PRO A 170 -6.93 -3.95 -9.68
CA PRO A 170 -6.63 -5.12 -8.85
C PRO A 170 -7.50 -5.20 -7.59
N MET A 171 -7.78 -4.06 -6.94
CA MET A 171 -8.67 -4.01 -5.78
C MET A 171 -10.08 -4.48 -6.14
N PHE A 172 -10.63 -4.03 -7.26
CA PHE A 172 -11.94 -4.45 -7.73
C PHE A 172 -12.00 -5.95 -8.03
N LEU A 173 -10.96 -6.48 -8.69
CA LEU A 173 -10.87 -7.92 -8.98
C LEU A 173 -10.78 -8.77 -7.71
N LEU A 174 -9.99 -8.32 -6.72
CA LEU A 174 -9.89 -9.00 -5.42
C LEU A 174 -11.21 -8.94 -4.65
N LEU A 175 -11.90 -7.81 -4.67
CA LEU A 175 -13.21 -7.67 -4.03
C LEU A 175 -14.24 -8.59 -4.68
N ALA A 176 -14.32 -8.62 -6.00
CA ALA A 176 -15.20 -9.54 -6.73
C ALA A 176 -14.92 -11.00 -6.40
N TRP A 177 -13.64 -11.37 -6.28
CA TRP A 177 -13.24 -12.70 -5.83
C TRP A 177 -13.69 -13.00 -4.40
N GLN A 178 -13.55 -12.06 -3.46
CA GLN A 178 -13.99 -12.23 -2.06
C GLN A 178 -15.50 -12.44 -1.98
N VAL A 179 -16.27 -11.65 -2.75
CA VAL A 179 -17.71 -11.80 -2.85
C VAL A 179 -18.11 -13.20 -3.39
N TYR A 180 -17.43 -13.66 -4.44
CA TYR A 180 -17.63 -15.01 -4.98
C TYR A 180 -17.37 -16.10 -3.94
N VAL A 181 -16.27 -16.02 -3.20
CA VAL A 181 -15.92 -16.97 -2.13
C VAL A 181 -16.96 -16.96 -1.04
N LEU A 182 -17.43 -15.79 -0.60
CA LEU A 182 -18.46 -15.64 0.41
C LEU A 182 -19.78 -16.32 -0.02
N PHE A 183 -20.24 -16.09 -1.23
CA PHE A 183 -21.44 -16.76 -1.75
C PHE A 183 -21.30 -18.28 -1.79
N LYS A 184 -20.13 -18.77 -2.23
CA LYS A 184 -19.83 -20.20 -2.24
C LYS A 184 -19.87 -20.82 -0.84
N ASP A 185 -19.26 -20.15 0.15
CA ASP A 185 -19.23 -20.64 1.53
C ASP A 185 -20.64 -20.63 2.16
N ILE A 186 -21.44 -19.59 1.92
CA ILE A 186 -22.86 -19.52 2.35
C ILE A 186 -23.67 -20.67 1.74
N TYR A 187 -23.49 -20.94 0.44
CA TYR A 187 -24.18 -22.02 -0.23
C TYR A 187 -23.80 -23.40 0.34
N GLN A 188 -22.53 -23.64 0.64
CA GLN A 188 -22.06 -24.88 1.26
C GLN A 188 -22.69 -25.09 2.66
N VAL A 189 -22.68 -24.05 3.51
CA VAL A 189 -23.28 -24.12 4.84
C VAL A 189 -24.78 -24.41 4.77
N LYS A 190 -25.52 -23.79 3.85
CA LYS A 190 -26.94 -24.09 3.63
C LYS A 190 -27.15 -25.53 3.20
N LYS A 191 -26.34 -26.04 2.27
CA LYS A 191 -26.41 -27.43 1.80
C LYS A 191 -26.14 -28.43 2.94
N GLU A 192 -25.11 -28.18 3.75
CA GLU A 192 -24.79 -29.03 4.90
C GLU A 192 -25.94 -29.07 5.92
N LYS A 193 -26.55 -27.92 6.24
CA LYS A 193 -27.71 -27.85 7.14
C LYS A 193 -28.90 -28.65 6.60
N LEU A 194 -29.21 -28.51 5.31
CA LEU A 194 -30.29 -29.28 4.69
C LEU A 194 -30.05 -30.80 4.73
N VAL A 195 -28.81 -31.24 4.49
CA VAL A 195 -28.45 -32.66 4.57
C VAL A 195 -28.55 -33.17 6.00
N GLN A 196 -28.10 -32.41 6.99
CA GLN A 196 -28.23 -32.77 8.41
C GLN A 196 -29.71 -32.86 8.85
N GLU A 197 -30.52 -31.89 8.46
CA GLU A 197 -31.97 -31.90 8.76
C GLU A 197 -32.67 -33.11 8.12
N TYR A 198 -32.32 -33.42 6.87
CA TYR A 198 -32.88 -34.62 6.20
C TYR A 198 -32.45 -35.92 6.89
N GLN A 199 -31.19 -36.04 7.30
CA GLN A 199 -30.69 -37.22 8.02
C GLN A 199 -31.34 -37.35 9.40
N SER A 200 -31.48 -36.25 10.15
CA SER A 200 -32.14 -36.28 11.46
C SER A 200 -33.62 -36.68 11.37
N ASN A 201 -34.35 -36.22 10.33
CA ASN A 201 -35.72 -36.59 10.09
C ASN A 201 -35.85 -38.07 9.72
N GLN A 202 -34.96 -38.61 8.89
CA GLN A 202 -34.93 -40.04 8.58
C GLN A 202 -34.62 -40.92 9.80
N GLU A 203 -33.70 -40.52 10.65
CA GLU A 203 -33.41 -41.24 11.90
C GLU A 203 -34.61 -41.22 12.86
N ALA A 204 -35.25 -40.07 13.02
CA ALA A 204 -36.45 -39.96 13.83
C ALA A 204 -37.61 -40.81 13.30
N GLU A 205 -37.81 -40.92 11.98
CA GLU A 205 -38.82 -41.75 11.35
C GLU A 205 -38.53 -43.25 11.55
N LYS A 206 -37.27 -43.66 11.38
CA LYS A 206 -36.80 -45.03 11.65
C LYS A 206 -37.03 -45.43 13.12
N GLU A 207 -36.73 -44.52 14.04
CA GLU A 207 -36.92 -44.75 15.48
C GLU A 207 -38.41 -44.91 15.81
N ARG A 208 -39.33 -44.12 15.22
CA ARG A 208 -40.79 -44.26 15.37
C ARG A 208 -41.26 -45.59 14.84
N MET A 209 -40.89 -45.98 13.62
CA MET A 209 -41.24 -47.28 13.06
C MET A 209 -40.74 -48.45 13.92
N ARG A 210 -39.52 -48.33 14.47
CA ARG A 210 -38.98 -49.35 15.37
C ARG A 210 -39.77 -49.47 16.67
N GLN A 211 -40.20 -48.34 17.25
CA GLN A 211 -41.03 -48.34 18.45
C GLN A 211 -42.44 -48.94 18.20
N GLU A 212 -43.05 -48.59 17.08
CA GLU A 212 -44.34 -49.17 16.65
C GLU A 212 -44.22 -50.68 16.48
N LEU A 213 -43.16 -51.16 15.81
CA LEU A 213 -42.99 -52.63 15.64
C LEU A 213 -42.75 -53.38 16.97
N LEU A 214 -41.95 -52.73 17.87
CA LEU A 214 -41.75 -53.32 19.21
C LEU A 214 -43.04 -53.38 20.03
N GLU A 215 -43.92 -52.39 19.89
CA GLU A 215 -45.22 -52.36 20.57
C GLU A 215 -46.20 -53.42 19.99
N GLU A 216 -46.22 -53.63 18.67
CA GLU A 216 -46.97 -54.70 18.03
C GLU A 216 -46.46 -56.06 18.47
N LEU A 217 -45.18 -56.34 18.48
CA LEU A 217 -44.58 -57.60 18.95
C LEU A 217 -44.95 -57.89 20.42
N ARG A 218 -44.98 -56.86 21.26
CA ARG A 218 -45.34 -56.96 22.65
C ARG A 218 -46.83 -57.35 22.83
N LYS A 219 -47.72 -56.74 22.04
CA LYS A 219 -49.18 -57.08 22.03
C LYS A 219 -49.42 -58.50 21.55
N GLU A 220 -48.66 -58.96 20.54
CA GLU A 220 -48.75 -60.36 20.08
C GLU A 220 -48.29 -61.39 21.14
N GLN A 221 -47.16 -61.06 21.84
CA GLN A 221 -46.67 -61.89 22.93
C GLN A 221 -47.64 -61.97 24.10
N GLU A 222 -48.29 -60.86 24.47
CA GLU A 222 -49.34 -60.85 25.53
C GLU A 222 -50.58 -61.60 25.14
N ALA A 223 -50.98 -61.59 23.88
CA ALA A 223 -52.10 -62.33 23.35
C ALA A 223 -51.81 -63.84 23.30
N ASN A 224 -50.57 -64.24 22.99
CA ASN A 224 -50.18 -65.67 22.99
C ASN A 224 -50.03 -66.27 24.41
N ASN A 225 -49.64 -65.45 25.40
CA ASN A 225 -49.52 -65.91 26.79
C ASN A 225 -50.87 -66.02 27.53
N LYS A 226 -51.99 -65.58 26.94
CA LYS A 226 -53.37 -65.67 27.50
C LYS A 226 -54.14 -66.82 26.93
N LYS A 227 -53.57 -67.63 26.02
CA LYS A 227 -54.15 -68.91 25.55
C LYS A 227 -53.47 -70.10 26.23
#